data_ff6ee8f7edff1fc9e6d44fae9424aba1
#
_entry.id   ff6ee8f7edff1fc9e6d44fae9424aba1
#
_cell.length_a   1.000
_cell.length_b   1.000
_cell.length_c   1.000
_cell.angle_alpha   90.00
_cell.angle_beta   90.00
_cell.angle_gamma   90.00
#
_symmetry.space_group_name_H-M   'P 1'
#
loop_
_entity.id
_entity.type
_entity.pdbx_description
1 polymer ?
#
loop_
_entity_poly.entity_id
_entity_poly.type
_entity_poly.pdbx_seq_one_letter_code
_entity_poly.pdbx_strand_id
1 'polypeptide(L)'
;MNAEARIALGLGLALIVTCAALAQTTPAVPGTPPSPAVQLAGSVEYLNGGAGEEERATMSAQRSAFPLRIVFSQPGGAYAVADHVDVSQGTARVLEVDNAGPILMLKLAPGDYAVDARYAGKTERRQVRVGRDGTQLDWRLPEEPRR
;
A
#
# COMPACT_ATOMS: atom_id res chain seq x y z
N MET A 1 -24.08 83.32 -0.81
CA MET A 1 -22.80 83.80 -0.17
C MET A 1 -22.16 82.59 0.50
N ASN A 2 -21.17 82.11 -0.09
CA ASN A 2 -20.02 81.39 0.42
C ASN A 2 -20.32 80.16 1.35
N ALA A 3 -20.49 79.02 0.76
CA ALA A 3 -20.31 77.74 1.42
C ALA A 3 -19.02 77.10 0.89
N GLU A 4 -17.99 77.13 1.69
CA GLU A 4 -16.72 76.47 1.44
C GLU A 4 -16.88 75.00 1.71
N ALA A 5 -16.83 74.20 0.65
CA ALA A 5 -16.75 72.80 0.75
C ALA A 5 -15.32 72.32 1.07
N ARG A 6 -15.09 71.82 2.23
CA ARG A 6 -13.83 71.12 2.58
C ARG A 6 -13.98 69.65 2.38
N ILE A 7 -13.38 69.15 1.31
CA ILE A 7 -13.23 67.75 1.03
C ILE A 7 -12.10 67.21 1.91
N ALA A 8 -12.43 66.37 2.88
CA ALA A 8 -11.45 65.61 3.64
C ALA A 8 -11.18 64.31 2.89
N LEU A 9 -9.99 64.22 2.31
CA LEU A 9 -9.49 62.99 1.64
C LEU A 9 -8.99 62.02 2.71
N GLY A 10 -9.84 61.05 3.06
CA GLY A 10 -9.48 59.94 3.93
C GLY A 10 -8.67 58.89 3.18
N LEU A 11 -7.37 58.90 3.39
CA LEU A 11 -6.47 57.86 2.85
C LEU A 11 -6.63 56.60 3.68
N GLY A 12 -7.50 55.67 3.23
CA GLY A 12 -7.67 54.34 3.82
C GLY A 12 -6.47 53.48 3.44
N LEU A 13 -5.56 53.29 4.37
CA LEU A 13 -4.47 52.32 4.24
C LEU A 13 -5.04 50.90 4.44
N ALA A 14 -5.33 50.24 3.34
CA ALA A 14 -5.71 48.82 3.37
C ALA A 14 -4.47 47.96 3.70
N LEU A 15 -4.40 47.50 4.92
CA LEU A 15 -3.39 46.52 5.33
C LEU A 15 -3.81 45.15 4.74
N ILE A 16 -3.17 44.78 3.64
CA ILE A 16 -3.30 43.40 3.10
C ILE A 16 -2.42 42.51 3.96
N VAL A 17 -3.05 41.81 4.90
CA VAL A 17 -2.40 40.71 5.63
C VAL A 17 -2.34 39.54 4.67
N THR A 18 -1.22 39.37 3.98
CA THR A 18 -0.89 38.14 3.27
C THR A 18 -0.57 37.06 4.32
N CYS A 19 -1.55 36.20 4.63
CA CYS A 19 -1.30 34.96 5.32
C CYS A 19 -0.44 34.06 4.40
N ALA A 20 0.87 34.12 4.56
CA ALA A 20 1.76 33.11 4.02
C ALA A 20 1.46 31.81 4.81
N ALA A 21 0.76 30.88 4.18
CA ALA A 21 0.65 29.53 4.67
C ALA A 21 2.05 28.90 4.62
N LEU A 22 2.73 28.91 5.75
CA LEU A 22 3.95 28.13 5.93
C LEU A 22 3.53 26.65 5.83
N ALA A 23 3.79 26.05 4.68
CA ALA A 23 3.75 24.61 4.54
C ALA A 23 4.79 24.05 5.52
N GLN A 24 4.32 23.55 6.65
CA GLN A 24 5.17 22.84 7.61
C GLN A 24 5.52 21.51 6.97
N THR A 25 6.67 21.48 6.32
CA THR A 25 7.30 20.21 5.94
C THR A 25 7.79 19.58 7.23
N THR A 26 7.04 18.66 7.78
CA THR A 26 7.52 17.83 8.89
C THR A 26 8.75 17.10 8.41
N PRO A 27 9.92 17.31 9.04
CA PRO A 27 11.10 16.54 8.66
C PRO A 27 10.83 15.08 8.94
N ALA A 28 10.97 14.26 7.90
CA ALA A 28 10.95 12.80 8.07
C ALA A 28 12.06 12.44 9.06
N VAL A 29 11.72 11.78 10.16
CA VAL A 29 12.68 11.30 11.13
C VAL A 29 13.56 10.28 10.44
N PRO A 30 14.89 10.51 10.31
CA PRO A 30 15.77 9.54 9.67
C PRO A 30 15.84 8.30 10.56
N GLY A 31 15.41 7.15 10.06
CA GLY A 31 15.63 5.86 10.69
C GLY A 31 14.41 5.02 11.03
N THR A 32 13.19 5.49 10.83
CA THR A 32 12.03 4.61 10.93
C THR A 32 11.75 4.04 9.55
N PRO A 33 11.93 2.72 9.33
CA PRO A 33 11.50 2.12 8.08
C PRO A 33 10.00 2.41 7.91
N PRO A 34 9.55 2.76 6.70
CA PRO A 34 8.14 3.02 6.48
C PRO A 34 7.35 1.77 6.85
N SER A 35 6.47 1.89 7.84
CA SER A 35 5.48 0.84 8.11
C SER A 35 4.70 0.59 6.83
N PRO A 36 4.43 -0.68 6.48
CA PRO A 36 3.64 -0.98 5.29
C PRO A 36 2.29 -0.27 5.41
N ALA A 37 2.07 0.68 4.52
CA ALA A 37 0.81 1.39 4.46
C ALA A 37 -0.22 0.57 3.69
N VAL A 38 -1.48 0.64 4.10
CA VAL A 38 -2.58 0.07 3.35
C VAL A 38 -2.65 0.76 1.99
N GLN A 39 -2.58 -0.03 0.93
CA GLN A 39 -2.69 0.43 -0.44
C GLN A 39 -4.05 0.00 -1.02
N LEU A 40 -4.47 0.70 -2.06
CA LEU A 40 -5.72 0.40 -2.75
C LEU A 40 -5.42 0.10 -4.22
N ALA A 41 -5.86 -1.04 -4.68
CA ALA A 41 -5.83 -1.41 -6.09
C ALA A 41 -7.26 -1.71 -6.55
N GLY A 42 -7.83 -0.82 -7.38
CA GLY A 42 -9.25 -0.87 -7.68
C GLY A 42 -10.09 -0.67 -6.41
N SER A 43 -10.84 -1.69 -6.03
CA SER A 43 -11.65 -1.71 -4.80
C SER A 43 -11.05 -2.57 -3.68
N VAL A 44 -9.84 -3.12 -3.87
CA VAL A 44 -9.20 -4.03 -2.93
C VAL A 44 -8.12 -3.32 -2.13
N GLU A 45 -8.28 -3.32 -0.82
CA GLU A 45 -7.23 -2.90 0.11
C GLU A 45 -6.21 -4.03 0.31
N TYR A 46 -4.94 -3.68 0.30
CA TYR A 46 -3.87 -4.64 0.51
C TYR A 46 -2.67 -4.05 1.25
N LEU A 47 -1.90 -4.91 1.88
CA LEU A 47 -0.61 -4.62 2.49
C LEU A 47 0.46 -5.42 1.77
N ASN A 48 1.54 -4.76 1.38
CA ASN A 48 2.68 -5.37 0.72
C ASN A 48 3.96 -5.00 1.47
N GLY A 49 4.69 -5.99 1.94
CA GLY A 49 5.91 -5.76 2.72
C GLY A 49 6.39 -7.01 3.44
N GLY A 50 6.94 -6.84 4.64
CA GLY A 50 7.38 -7.94 5.49
C GLY A 50 8.86 -8.29 5.34
N ALA A 51 9.65 -7.45 4.68
CA ALA A 51 11.10 -7.64 4.58
C ALA A 51 11.79 -7.43 5.95
N GLY A 52 11.31 -6.46 6.73
CA GLY A 52 11.79 -6.18 8.07
C GLY A 52 10.98 -6.86 9.17
N GLU A 53 11.56 -7.03 10.33
CA GLU A 53 10.89 -7.62 11.48
C GLU A 53 9.74 -6.74 11.98
N GLU A 54 9.96 -5.43 12.04
CA GLU A 54 8.95 -4.45 12.46
C GLU A 54 7.76 -4.42 11.49
N GLU A 55 8.03 -4.50 10.18
CA GLU A 55 6.98 -4.61 9.17
C GLU A 55 6.13 -5.86 9.38
N ARG A 56 6.77 -7.00 9.64
CA ARG A 56 6.07 -8.27 9.91
C ARG A 56 5.21 -8.18 11.16
N ALA A 57 5.70 -7.55 12.22
CA ALA A 57 4.94 -7.32 13.45
C ALA A 57 3.72 -6.44 13.19
N THR A 58 3.89 -5.33 12.45
CA THR A 58 2.80 -4.42 12.08
C THR A 58 1.76 -5.12 11.21
N MET A 59 2.18 -5.89 10.23
CA MET A 59 1.28 -6.67 9.37
C MET A 59 0.53 -7.74 10.17
N SER A 60 1.21 -8.41 11.10
CA SER A 60 0.58 -9.41 11.96
C SER A 60 -0.50 -8.81 12.87
N ALA A 61 -0.30 -7.61 13.37
CA ALA A 61 -1.30 -6.89 14.17
C ALA A 61 -2.57 -6.55 13.37
N GLN A 62 -2.46 -6.41 12.05
CA GLN A 62 -3.57 -6.11 11.16
C GLN A 62 -4.19 -7.36 10.50
N ARG A 63 -3.76 -8.55 10.87
CA ARG A 63 -4.16 -9.81 10.23
C ARG A 63 -5.68 -10.01 10.17
N SER A 64 -6.41 -9.61 11.19
CA SER A 64 -7.87 -9.77 11.25
C SER A 64 -8.61 -8.93 10.21
N ALA A 65 -8.04 -7.85 9.74
CA ALA A 65 -8.64 -6.98 8.71
C ALA A 65 -8.38 -7.48 7.27
N PHE A 66 -7.44 -8.42 7.10
CA PHE A 66 -7.03 -8.95 5.79
C PHE A 66 -7.19 -10.46 5.75
N PRO A 67 -8.30 -10.98 5.21
CA PRO A 67 -8.62 -12.40 5.21
C PRO A 67 -7.62 -13.30 4.46
N LEU A 68 -6.93 -12.79 3.44
CA LEU A 68 -5.92 -13.55 2.70
C LEU A 68 -4.52 -13.04 3.02
N ARG A 69 -3.65 -13.95 3.43
CA ARG A 69 -2.23 -13.70 3.63
C ARG A 69 -1.43 -14.65 2.74
N ILE A 70 -0.57 -14.09 1.90
CA ILE A 70 0.36 -14.85 1.05
C ILE A 70 1.78 -14.59 1.56
N VAL A 71 2.53 -15.64 1.80
CA VAL A 71 3.94 -15.58 2.22
C VAL A 71 4.79 -16.22 1.16
N PHE A 72 5.71 -15.45 0.58
CA PHE A 72 6.65 -15.93 -0.41
C PHE A 72 7.98 -16.30 0.24
N SER A 73 8.49 -17.48 -0.07
CA SER A 73 9.78 -17.96 0.41
C SER A 73 10.53 -18.72 -0.68
N GLN A 74 11.85 -18.81 -0.51
CA GLN A 74 12.72 -19.62 -1.34
C GLN A 74 12.86 -21.05 -0.76
N PRO A 75 13.35 -22.01 -1.55
CA PRO A 75 13.83 -23.27 -1.00
C PRO A 75 14.89 -23.01 0.05
N GLY A 76 14.73 -23.54 1.26
CA GLY A 76 15.59 -23.21 2.40
C GLY A 76 14.97 -22.24 3.41
N GLY A 77 13.81 -21.64 3.09
CA GLY A 77 13.00 -20.87 4.03
C GLY A 77 13.27 -19.37 4.09
N ALA A 78 14.22 -18.87 3.31
CA ALA A 78 14.43 -17.41 3.20
C ALA A 78 13.21 -16.74 2.54
N TYR A 79 12.89 -15.55 3.01
CA TYR A 79 11.84 -14.73 2.39
C TYR A 79 12.21 -14.31 0.96
N ALA A 80 11.21 -14.24 0.09
CA ALA A 80 11.39 -13.87 -1.31
C ALA A 80 10.37 -12.82 -1.74
N VAL A 81 10.70 -12.11 -2.80
CA VAL A 81 9.81 -11.13 -3.45
C VAL A 81 9.41 -11.68 -4.82
N ALA A 82 8.12 -11.79 -5.07
CA ALA A 82 7.62 -12.11 -6.41
C ALA A 82 7.67 -10.87 -7.31
N ASP A 83 8.07 -11.05 -8.56
CA ASP A 83 8.16 -9.94 -9.52
C ASP A 83 6.79 -9.33 -9.80
N HIS A 84 5.76 -10.18 -9.86
CA HIS A 84 4.40 -9.78 -10.17
C HIS A 84 3.40 -10.79 -9.62
N VAL A 85 2.29 -10.30 -9.09
CA VAL A 85 1.19 -11.12 -8.60
C VAL A 85 -0.13 -10.61 -9.16
N ASP A 86 -0.87 -11.50 -9.81
CA ASP A 86 -2.25 -11.28 -10.23
C ASP A 86 -3.20 -12.11 -9.39
N VAL A 87 -4.28 -11.51 -8.93
CA VAL A 87 -5.36 -12.23 -8.27
C VAL A 87 -6.64 -12.08 -9.09
N SER A 88 -7.27 -13.17 -9.40
CA SER A 88 -8.50 -13.22 -10.18
C SER A 88 -9.57 -14.07 -9.52
N GLN A 89 -10.83 -13.71 -9.79
CA GLN A 89 -12.00 -14.50 -9.41
C GLN A 89 -12.77 -14.84 -10.69
N GLY A 90 -12.78 -16.12 -11.05
CA GLY A 90 -13.30 -16.54 -12.34
C GLY A 90 -12.49 -15.93 -13.48
N THR A 91 -13.14 -15.16 -14.35
CA THR A 91 -12.51 -14.43 -15.46
C THR A 91 -12.16 -12.98 -15.13
N ALA A 92 -12.56 -12.49 -13.95
CA ALA A 92 -12.34 -11.11 -13.53
C ALA A 92 -11.04 -10.98 -12.77
N ARG A 93 -10.16 -10.07 -13.20
CA ARG A 93 -8.97 -9.67 -12.43
C ARG A 93 -9.43 -8.79 -11.27
N VAL A 94 -9.01 -9.13 -10.06
CA VAL A 94 -9.38 -8.45 -8.82
C VAL A 94 -8.27 -7.51 -8.36
N LEU A 95 -7.01 -7.94 -8.51
CA LEU A 95 -5.84 -7.23 -8.01
C LEU A 95 -4.62 -7.57 -8.84
N GLU A 96 -3.74 -6.60 -8.99
CA GLU A 96 -2.44 -6.72 -9.62
C GLU A 96 -1.40 -5.97 -8.77
N VAL A 97 -0.31 -6.63 -8.39
CA VAL A 97 0.76 -6.06 -7.57
C VAL A 97 2.11 -6.40 -8.16
N ASP A 98 2.92 -5.38 -8.41
CA ASP A 98 4.33 -5.53 -8.79
C ASP A 98 5.21 -5.57 -7.54
N ASN A 99 6.27 -6.35 -7.59
CA ASN A 99 7.20 -6.52 -6.47
C ASN A 99 6.48 -6.90 -5.18
N ALA A 100 5.68 -7.95 -5.23
CA ALA A 100 4.95 -8.48 -4.09
C ALA A 100 5.95 -9.13 -3.11
N GLY A 101 6.21 -8.40 -2.09
CA GLY A 101 7.21 -8.79 -1.23
C GLY A 101 6.97 -9.29 0.04
N PRO A 102 7.79 -9.94 0.85
CA PRO A 102 7.64 -11.38 1.13
C PRO A 102 6.27 -11.73 1.70
N ILE A 103 5.54 -10.76 2.22
CA ILE A 103 4.17 -10.93 2.73
C ILE A 103 3.23 -10.00 1.99
N LEU A 104 2.19 -10.57 1.41
CA LEU A 104 1.10 -9.85 0.76
C LEU A 104 -0.20 -10.19 1.48
N MET A 105 -0.87 -9.20 2.02
CA MET A 105 -2.14 -9.35 2.72
C MET A 105 -3.24 -8.62 1.94
N LEU A 106 -4.33 -9.32 1.69
CA LEU A 106 -5.42 -8.86 0.83
C LEU A 106 -6.75 -8.90 1.58
N LYS A 107 -7.52 -7.83 1.42
CA LYS A 107 -8.88 -7.75 1.94
C LYS A 107 -9.87 -8.19 0.86
N LEU A 108 -10.11 -9.48 0.78
CA LEU A 108 -11.00 -10.11 -0.19
C LEU A 108 -12.26 -10.66 0.50
N ALA A 109 -13.37 -10.60 -0.23
CA ALA A 109 -14.59 -11.29 0.19
C ALA A 109 -14.39 -12.82 0.19
N PRO A 110 -15.09 -13.58 1.05
CA PRO A 110 -15.03 -15.03 1.03
C PRO A 110 -15.38 -15.57 -0.36
N GLY A 111 -14.58 -16.52 -0.85
CA GLY A 111 -14.77 -17.14 -2.15
C GLY A 111 -13.53 -17.82 -2.68
N ASP A 112 -13.60 -18.32 -3.91
CA ASP A 112 -12.51 -18.98 -4.60
C ASP A 112 -11.80 -17.98 -5.52
N TYR A 113 -10.47 -17.93 -5.40
CA TYR A 113 -9.59 -17.05 -6.18
C TYR A 113 -8.46 -17.84 -6.81
N ALA A 114 -8.00 -17.35 -7.96
CA ALA A 114 -6.77 -17.81 -8.58
C ALA A 114 -5.69 -16.75 -8.38
N VAL A 115 -4.52 -17.18 -7.95
CA VAL A 115 -3.35 -16.32 -7.75
C VAL A 115 -2.27 -16.77 -8.72
N ASP A 116 -1.83 -15.87 -9.57
CA ASP A 116 -0.69 -16.06 -10.47
C ASP A 116 0.50 -15.27 -9.92
N ALA A 117 1.59 -15.93 -9.62
CA ALA A 117 2.82 -15.31 -9.19
C ALA A 117 3.93 -15.53 -10.22
N ARG A 118 4.55 -14.45 -10.65
CA ARG A 118 5.73 -14.49 -11.53
C ARG A 118 6.99 -14.25 -10.71
N TYR A 119 7.97 -15.12 -10.92
CA TYR A 119 9.27 -15.04 -10.29
C TYR A 119 10.34 -15.59 -11.21
N ALA A 120 11.44 -14.87 -11.39
CA ALA A 120 12.57 -15.26 -12.24
C ALA A 120 12.13 -15.74 -13.65
N GLY A 121 11.17 -15.04 -14.27
CA GLY A 121 10.63 -15.36 -15.59
C GLY A 121 9.66 -16.53 -15.65
N LYS A 122 9.35 -17.17 -14.51
CA LYS A 122 8.36 -18.25 -14.42
C LYS A 122 7.09 -17.76 -13.76
N THR A 123 5.95 -18.20 -14.27
CA THR A 123 4.63 -17.92 -13.68
C THR A 123 4.04 -19.21 -13.13
N GLU A 124 3.63 -19.19 -11.89
CA GLU A 124 2.90 -20.29 -11.24
C GLU A 124 1.51 -19.81 -10.85
N ARG A 125 0.54 -20.68 -11.02
CA ARG A 125 -0.85 -20.44 -10.61
C ARG A 125 -1.23 -21.34 -9.45
N ARG A 126 -1.89 -20.77 -8.44
CA ARG A 126 -2.49 -21.51 -7.34
C ARG A 126 -3.93 -21.06 -7.12
N GLN A 127 -4.78 -22.03 -6.80
CA GLN A 127 -6.14 -21.77 -6.36
C GLN A 127 -6.14 -21.61 -4.83
N VAL A 128 -6.88 -20.62 -4.35
CA VAL A 128 -7.03 -20.37 -2.93
C VAL A 128 -8.49 -20.07 -2.61
N ARG A 129 -8.97 -20.67 -1.52
CA ARG A 129 -10.30 -20.35 -0.98
C ARG A 129 -10.11 -19.44 0.22
N VAL A 130 -10.70 -18.25 0.13
CA VAL A 130 -10.74 -17.30 1.24
C VAL A 130 -11.97 -17.57 2.09
N GLY A 131 -11.74 -17.95 3.35
CA GLY A 131 -12.79 -18.17 4.34
C GLY A 131 -12.99 -16.98 5.25
N ARG A 132 -14.03 -17.02 6.08
CA ARG A 132 -14.34 -15.98 7.06
C ARG A 132 -13.27 -15.84 8.16
N ASP A 133 -12.63 -16.95 8.51
CA ASP A 133 -11.60 -17.02 9.54
C ASP A 133 -10.19 -16.65 9.02
N GLY A 134 -10.11 -16.28 7.77
CA GLY A 134 -8.85 -15.99 7.09
C GLY A 134 -8.16 -17.23 6.53
N THR A 135 -7.33 -16.99 5.51
CA THR A 135 -6.57 -18.04 4.83
C THR A 135 -5.12 -17.57 4.68
N GLN A 136 -4.18 -18.47 4.98
CA GLN A 136 -2.76 -18.26 4.71
C GLN A 136 -2.32 -19.19 3.59
N LEU A 137 -1.63 -18.62 2.62
CA LEU A 137 -1.02 -19.35 1.51
C LEU A 137 0.51 -19.20 1.62
N ASP A 138 1.17 -20.28 2.00
CA ASP A 138 2.63 -20.32 2.00
C ASP A 138 3.11 -20.74 0.60
N TRP A 139 3.79 -19.83 -0.09
CA TRP A 139 4.23 -20.03 -1.46
C TRP A 139 5.73 -20.11 -1.55
N ARG A 140 6.22 -21.31 -1.80
CA ARG A 140 7.64 -21.52 -2.06
C ARG A 140 7.91 -21.26 -3.53
N LEU A 141 8.65 -20.19 -3.81
CA LEU A 141 9.06 -19.85 -5.15
C LEU A 141 10.20 -20.77 -5.62
N PRO A 142 10.33 -21.01 -6.93
CA PRO A 142 11.44 -21.80 -7.44
C PRO A 142 12.79 -21.11 -7.13
N GLU A 143 13.84 -21.90 -7.02
CA GLU A 143 15.19 -21.37 -6.85
C GLU A 143 15.57 -20.55 -8.09
N GLU A 144 16.14 -19.36 -7.86
CA GLU A 144 16.67 -18.54 -8.94
C GLU A 144 17.82 -19.27 -9.61
N PRO A 145 17.84 -19.40 -10.95
CA PRO A 145 18.93 -20.07 -11.62
C PRO A 145 20.23 -19.30 -11.35
N ARG A 146 21.18 -19.96 -10.73
CA ARG A 146 22.52 -19.41 -10.51
C ARG A 146 23.14 -19.11 -11.87
N ARG A 147 23.54 -17.88 -12.06
CA ARG A 147 24.33 -17.46 -13.22
C ARG A 147 25.78 -17.86 -13.07
#